data_ecf61fbee989d986bb4669bb9f3fb157
#
_entry.id   ecf61fbee989d986bb4669bb9f3fb157
#
_cell.length_a   1.000
_cell.length_b   1.000
_cell.length_c   1.000
_cell.angle_alpha   90.00
_cell.angle_beta   90.00
_cell.angle_gamma   90.00
#
_symmetry.space_group_name_H-M   'P 1'
#
loop_
_entity.id
_entity.type
_entity.pdbx_description
1 polymer ?
#
loop_
_entity_poly.entity_id
_entity_poly.type
_entity_poly.pdbx_seq_one_letter_code
_entity_poly.pdbx_strand_id
1 'polypeptide(L)'
;MKPSDERYADTTDAASLENPLAAVQMGLIYVNPEGINGVSNPLLTAQHVRETFARMAMNDEETVALTAGGHTVGKAHGNGNAALLGPAPEAADIFEQGLGWNNHTKRGIGRNTVTSGIEGAWTTEPTKWDAGYFEMLFKHEWALVKSPAGAHQWLSLIHI
;
A
#
# COMPACT_ATOMS: atom_id res chain seq x y z
N MET A 1 -2.45 1.56 -18.22
CA MET A 1 -3.83 1.30 -17.76
C MET A 1 -4.75 2.20 -18.56
N LYS A 2 -5.81 1.70 -19.18
CA LYS A 2 -6.80 2.57 -19.80
C LYS A 2 -7.54 3.32 -18.70
N PRO A 3 -7.85 4.62 -18.88
CA PRO A 3 -8.55 5.41 -17.87
C PRO A 3 -10.00 4.93 -17.59
N SER A 4 -10.47 3.92 -18.26
CA SER A 4 -11.81 3.33 -18.10
C SER A 4 -11.71 1.81 -18.07
N ASP A 5 -11.26 1.27 -16.96
CA ASP A 5 -11.39 -0.17 -16.71
C ASP A 5 -12.77 -0.40 -16.08
N GLU A 6 -13.67 -1.06 -16.82
CA GLU A 6 -15.04 -1.35 -16.37
C GLU A 6 -15.13 -2.16 -15.06
N ARG A 7 -13.99 -2.70 -14.61
CA ARG A 7 -13.90 -3.41 -13.32
C ARG A 7 -13.91 -2.48 -12.11
N TYR A 8 -13.68 -1.18 -12.32
CA TYR A 8 -13.63 -0.20 -11.25
C TYR A 8 -14.80 0.78 -11.37
N ALA A 9 -15.31 1.22 -10.24
CA ALA A 9 -16.25 2.33 -10.25
C ALA A 9 -15.58 3.58 -10.81
N ASP A 10 -16.23 4.21 -11.78
CA ASP A 10 -15.74 5.44 -12.43
C ASP A 10 -15.92 6.68 -11.55
N THR A 11 -16.48 6.48 -10.40
CA THR A 11 -16.87 7.50 -9.42
C THR A 11 -16.16 7.28 -8.09
N THR A 12 -16.02 8.33 -7.33
CA THR A 12 -15.56 8.29 -5.95
C THR A 12 -16.63 7.77 -4.98
N ASP A 13 -17.82 7.45 -5.47
CA ASP A 13 -18.90 6.87 -4.69
C ASP A 13 -18.91 5.34 -4.82
N ALA A 14 -18.48 4.66 -3.76
CA ALA A 14 -18.46 3.20 -3.70
C ALA A 14 -19.85 2.58 -3.79
N ALA A 15 -20.89 3.29 -3.35
CA ALA A 15 -22.27 2.83 -3.42
C ALA A 15 -22.82 2.78 -4.85
N SER A 16 -22.16 3.44 -5.81
CA SER A 16 -22.54 3.44 -7.21
C SER A 16 -22.18 2.16 -7.95
N LEU A 17 -21.50 1.21 -7.33
CA LEU A 17 -21.19 -0.08 -7.94
C LEU A 17 -22.48 -0.89 -8.15
N GLU A 18 -22.87 -1.05 -9.39
CA GLU A 18 -24.02 -1.89 -9.77
C GLU A 18 -23.76 -3.37 -9.54
N ASN A 19 -22.50 -3.79 -9.76
CA ASN A 19 -22.07 -5.17 -9.55
C ASN A 19 -21.25 -5.26 -8.25
N PRO A 20 -21.73 -6.00 -7.21
CA PRO A 20 -21.00 -6.12 -5.95
C PRO A 20 -19.66 -6.85 -6.07
N LEU A 21 -19.38 -7.50 -7.20
CA LEU A 21 -18.09 -8.12 -7.50
C LEU A 21 -17.10 -7.15 -8.16
N ALA A 22 -17.55 -5.97 -8.56
CA ALA A 22 -16.66 -4.96 -9.10
C ALA A 22 -15.77 -4.38 -8.01
N ALA A 23 -14.48 -4.17 -8.33
CA ALA A 23 -13.54 -3.59 -7.41
C ALA A 23 -13.71 -2.09 -7.30
N VAL A 24 -13.52 -1.54 -6.11
CA VAL A 24 -13.30 -0.12 -5.88
C VAL A 24 -11.85 0.16 -5.55
N GLN A 25 -11.38 1.34 -5.90
CA GLN A 25 -10.10 1.81 -5.44
C GLN A 25 -10.25 2.25 -3.97
N MET A 26 -9.45 1.66 -3.11
CA MET A 26 -9.34 2.11 -1.72
C MET A 26 -8.00 2.81 -1.55
N GLY A 27 -7.97 3.91 -0.81
CA GLY A 27 -6.75 4.65 -0.51
C GLY A 27 -5.83 3.93 0.48
N LEU A 28 -5.64 2.63 0.31
CA LEU A 28 -4.75 1.83 1.14
C LEU A 28 -3.31 1.95 0.63
N ILE A 29 -2.35 1.94 1.57
CA ILE A 29 -0.95 2.30 1.35
C ILE A 29 -0.25 1.56 0.20
N TYR A 30 -0.59 0.29 -0.04
CA TYR A 30 0.03 -0.50 -1.11
C TYR A 30 -0.71 -0.44 -2.43
N VAL A 31 -1.96 -0.01 -2.43
CA VAL A 31 -2.83 0.02 -3.61
C VAL A 31 -2.93 1.43 -4.15
N ASN A 32 -3.28 2.38 -3.30
CA ASN A 32 -3.43 3.80 -3.65
C ASN A 32 -2.84 4.69 -2.55
N PRO A 33 -1.53 4.81 -2.44
CA PRO A 33 -0.89 5.61 -1.38
C PRO A 33 -1.25 7.11 -1.49
N GLU A 34 -1.63 7.59 -2.65
CA GLU A 34 -2.09 8.95 -2.88
C GLU A 34 -3.59 9.15 -2.58
N GLY A 35 -4.30 8.09 -2.25
CA GLY A 35 -5.76 8.09 -2.14
C GLY A 35 -6.47 7.69 -3.43
N ILE A 36 -7.78 7.61 -3.37
CA ILE A 36 -8.64 7.16 -4.47
C ILE A 36 -8.54 8.15 -5.64
N ASN A 37 -8.25 7.64 -6.83
CA ASN A 37 -8.04 8.45 -8.04
C ASN A 37 -6.98 9.56 -7.87
N GLY A 38 -6.01 9.37 -6.97
CA GLY A 38 -5.00 10.37 -6.66
C GLY A 38 -5.50 11.53 -5.79
N VAL A 39 -6.69 11.41 -5.24
CA VAL A 39 -7.28 12.44 -4.35
C VAL A 39 -6.94 12.12 -2.90
N SER A 40 -6.08 12.93 -2.29
CA SER A 40 -5.69 12.80 -0.89
C SER A 40 -6.80 13.32 0.05
N ASN A 41 -7.86 12.53 0.19
CA ASN A 41 -8.97 12.83 1.10
C ASN A 41 -9.24 11.63 2.02
N PRO A 42 -8.81 11.68 3.30
CA PRO A 42 -8.97 10.54 4.20
C PRO A 42 -10.43 10.21 4.53
N LEU A 43 -11.34 11.18 4.49
CA LEU A 43 -12.76 10.91 4.71
C LEU A 43 -13.37 10.11 3.55
N LEU A 44 -13.01 10.44 2.32
CA LEU A 44 -13.44 9.67 1.15
C LEU A 44 -12.86 8.25 1.19
N THR A 45 -11.59 8.11 1.53
CA THR A 45 -10.94 6.81 1.71
C THR A 45 -11.66 5.99 2.78
N ALA A 46 -11.98 6.57 3.94
CA ALA A 46 -12.70 5.90 5.01
C ALA A 46 -14.08 5.41 4.56
N GLN A 47 -14.81 6.21 3.79
CA GLN A 47 -16.11 5.83 3.23
C GLN A 47 -15.99 4.61 2.30
N HIS A 48 -15.03 4.61 1.40
CA HIS A 48 -14.80 3.49 0.48
C HIS A 48 -14.33 2.23 1.19
N VAL A 49 -13.48 2.36 2.21
CA VAL A 49 -13.05 1.24 3.05
C VAL A 49 -14.26 0.61 3.74
N ARG A 50 -15.10 1.41 4.39
CA ARG A 50 -16.32 0.93 5.05
C ARG A 50 -17.24 0.19 4.09
N GLU A 51 -17.53 0.77 2.95
CA GLU A 51 -18.40 0.17 1.94
C GLU A 51 -17.85 -1.18 1.45
N THR A 52 -16.55 -1.24 1.17
CA THR A 52 -15.90 -2.46 0.69
C THR A 52 -15.90 -3.56 1.75
N PHE A 53 -15.57 -3.24 2.99
CA PHE A 53 -15.53 -4.22 4.08
C PHE A 53 -16.94 -4.63 4.53
N ALA A 54 -17.93 -3.73 4.45
CA ALA A 54 -19.34 -4.07 4.68
C ALA A 54 -19.84 -5.14 3.70
N ARG A 55 -19.39 -5.10 2.44
CA ARG A 55 -19.70 -6.18 1.46
C ARG A 55 -19.09 -7.53 1.84
N MET A 56 -18.05 -7.53 2.65
CA MET A 56 -17.48 -8.73 3.25
C MET A 56 -18.10 -9.08 4.59
N ALA A 57 -19.23 -8.45 4.94
CA ALA A 57 -19.96 -8.61 6.21
C ALA A 57 -19.14 -8.19 7.45
N MET A 58 -18.20 -7.27 7.29
CA MET A 58 -17.39 -6.76 8.39
C MET A 58 -17.91 -5.38 8.83
N ASN A 59 -18.01 -5.20 10.14
CA ASN A 59 -18.27 -3.90 10.74
C ASN A 59 -16.98 -3.06 10.91
N ASP A 60 -17.10 -1.83 11.44
CA ASP A 60 -15.96 -0.94 11.59
C ASP A 60 -14.89 -1.50 12.57
N GLU A 61 -15.31 -2.14 13.66
CA GLU A 61 -14.38 -2.73 14.64
C GLU A 61 -13.59 -3.89 14.02
N GLU A 62 -14.26 -4.77 13.30
CA GLU A 62 -13.64 -5.90 12.60
C GLU A 62 -12.70 -5.42 11.50
N THR A 63 -13.11 -4.40 10.75
CA THR A 63 -12.29 -3.76 9.70
C THR A 63 -11.01 -3.19 10.29
N VAL A 64 -11.12 -2.45 11.39
CA VAL A 64 -9.99 -1.85 12.08
C VAL A 64 -9.10 -2.93 12.71
N ALA A 65 -9.69 -3.92 13.37
CA ALA A 65 -8.93 -5.02 13.95
C ALA A 65 -8.12 -5.78 12.89
N LEU A 66 -8.70 -6.04 11.73
CA LEU A 66 -8.02 -6.73 10.65
C LEU A 66 -6.92 -5.87 10.02
N THR A 67 -7.22 -4.64 9.66
CA THR A 67 -6.29 -3.78 8.91
C THR A 67 -5.17 -3.25 9.80
N ALA A 68 -5.50 -2.61 10.91
CA ALA A 68 -4.52 -2.05 11.83
C ALA A 68 -3.81 -3.12 12.65
N GLY A 69 -4.52 -4.15 13.10
CA GLY A 69 -3.93 -5.30 13.76
C GLY A 69 -2.94 -6.03 12.83
N GLY A 70 -3.31 -6.20 11.56
CA GLY A 70 -2.44 -6.77 10.54
C GLY A 70 -1.19 -5.93 10.30
N HIS A 71 -1.32 -4.60 10.31
CA HIS A 71 -0.18 -3.69 10.15
C HIS A 71 0.78 -3.68 11.35
N THR A 72 0.35 -4.16 12.52
CA THR A 72 1.25 -4.33 13.66
C THR A 72 2.21 -5.50 13.51
N VAL A 73 1.87 -6.49 12.66
CA VAL A 73 2.62 -7.73 12.52
C VAL A 73 3.52 -7.71 11.30
N GLY A 74 4.78 -8.10 11.48
CA GLY A 74 5.74 -8.24 10.40
C GLY A 74 6.41 -6.94 9.99
N LYS A 75 7.01 -6.99 8.82
CA LYS A 75 7.69 -5.85 8.21
C LYS A 75 7.63 -5.92 6.69
N ALA A 76 7.76 -4.78 6.05
CA ALA A 76 7.88 -4.67 4.60
C ALA A 76 9.35 -4.56 4.17
N HIS A 77 9.63 -5.10 2.99
CA HIS A 77 10.87 -4.90 2.26
C HIS A 77 10.58 -4.39 0.85
N GLY A 78 11.35 -3.45 0.36
CA GLY A 78 11.13 -2.98 -1.00
C GLY A 78 11.41 -1.50 -1.21
N ASN A 79 12.46 -0.98 -0.61
CA ASN A 79 12.88 0.42 -0.73
C ASN A 79 14.12 0.59 -1.63
N GLY A 80 14.32 -0.32 -2.56
CA GLY A 80 15.40 -0.24 -3.54
C GLY A 80 15.13 0.84 -4.60
N ASN A 81 16.20 1.31 -5.24
CA ASN A 81 16.09 2.31 -6.29
C ASN A 81 15.47 1.69 -7.56
N ALA A 82 14.28 2.17 -7.94
CA ALA A 82 13.56 1.68 -9.12
C ALA A 82 14.32 1.91 -10.44
N ALA A 83 15.21 2.90 -10.50
CA ALA A 83 16.03 3.16 -11.70
C ALA A 83 17.05 2.04 -11.99
N LEU A 84 17.27 1.15 -11.03
CA LEU A 84 18.19 0.01 -11.16
C LEU A 84 17.48 -1.29 -11.55
N LEU A 85 16.17 -1.25 -11.76
CA LEU A 85 15.42 -2.38 -12.31
C LEU A 85 15.75 -2.59 -13.78
N GLY A 86 15.83 -3.86 -14.18
CA GLY A 86 15.82 -4.27 -15.57
C GLY A 86 14.44 -4.06 -16.22
N PRO A 87 14.29 -4.51 -17.45
CA PRO A 87 13.02 -4.42 -18.17
C PRO A 87 11.91 -5.21 -17.47
N ALA A 88 10.66 -4.89 -17.81
CA ALA A 88 9.50 -5.68 -17.41
C ALA A 88 9.69 -7.16 -17.82
N PRO A 89 9.15 -8.14 -17.06
CA PRO A 89 9.32 -9.55 -17.38
C PRO A 89 9.00 -9.91 -18.83
N GLU A 90 7.96 -9.31 -19.41
CA GLU A 90 7.53 -9.55 -20.80
C GLU A 90 8.48 -8.95 -21.85
N ALA A 91 9.28 -7.96 -21.45
CA ALA A 91 10.26 -7.30 -22.31
C ALA A 91 11.70 -7.78 -22.06
N ALA A 92 11.89 -8.66 -21.08
CA ALA A 92 13.18 -9.23 -20.75
C ALA A 92 13.57 -10.34 -21.72
N ASP A 93 14.87 -10.63 -21.80
CA ASP A 93 15.39 -11.77 -22.56
C ASP A 93 14.78 -13.08 -22.03
N ILE A 94 14.67 -14.07 -22.90
CA ILE A 94 14.05 -15.37 -22.59
C ILE A 94 14.67 -16.04 -21.34
N PHE A 95 15.92 -15.80 -21.08
CA PHE A 95 16.63 -16.34 -19.92
C PHE A 95 16.24 -15.65 -18.59
N GLU A 96 15.65 -14.46 -18.65
CA GLU A 96 15.30 -13.65 -17.49
C GLU A 96 13.81 -13.61 -17.22
N GLN A 97 12.96 -13.94 -18.17
CA GLN A 97 11.49 -13.81 -18.07
C GLN A 97 10.90 -14.57 -16.88
N GLY A 98 11.45 -15.70 -16.49
CA GLY A 98 11.00 -16.50 -15.35
C GLY A 98 11.45 -15.95 -13.98
N LEU A 99 12.31 -14.94 -13.94
CA LEU A 99 12.89 -14.38 -12.72
C LEU A 99 12.17 -13.11 -12.24
N GLY A 100 11.14 -12.67 -12.96
CA GLY A 100 10.45 -11.41 -12.69
C GLY A 100 11.33 -10.21 -13.05
N TRP A 101 11.16 -9.12 -12.30
CA TRP A 101 11.97 -7.92 -12.46
C TRP A 101 13.42 -8.19 -12.03
N ASN A 102 14.34 -8.19 -12.99
CA ASN A 102 15.75 -8.35 -12.66
C ASN A 102 16.28 -7.08 -11.98
N ASN A 103 16.81 -7.24 -10.79
CA ASN A 103 17.32 -6.14 -9.99
C ASN A 103 18.81 -6.33 -9.72
N HIS A 104 19.64 -5.47 -10.30
CA HIS A 104 21.08 -5.53 -10.15
C HIS A 104 21.60 -4.92 -8.83
N THR A 105 20.73 -4.34 -8.01
CA THR A 105 21.09 -3.74 -6.73
C THR A 105 21.26 -4.81 -5.66
N LYS A 106 22.48 -5.16 -5.30
CA LYS A 106 22.77 -6.12 -4.22
C LYS A 106 21.87 -7.36 -4.25
N ARG A 107 21.64 -7.92 -5.41
CA ARG A 107 20.77 -9.06 -5.70
C ARG A 107 19.26 -8.79 -5.48
N GLY A 108 18.83 -7.55 -5.31
CA GLY A 108 17.43 -7.20 -5.15
C GLY A 108 16.71 -7.82 -3.95
N ILE A 109 17.42 -8.09 -2.85
CA ILE A 109 16.87 -8.71 -1.65
C ILE A 109 16.83 -7.73 -0.47
N GLY A 110 15.95 -7.99 0.49
CA GLY A 110 15.76 -7.16 1.67
C GLY A 110 15.37 -5.73 1.28
N ARG A 111 16.00 -4.74 1.88
CA ARG A 111 15.73 -3.34 1.57
C ARG A 111 16.04 -2.91 0.14
N ASN A 112 16.81 -3.71 -0.61
CA ASN A 112 17.12 -3.43 -2.01
C ASN A 112 16.08 -3.99 -2.97
N THR A 113 15.07 -4.69 -2.48
CA THR A 113 13.90 -5.12 -3.26
C THR A 113 13.13 -3.88 -3.74
N VAL A 114 12.65 -3.90 -4.98
CA VAL A 114 11.80 -2.82 -5.52
C VAL A 114 10.38 -3.37 -5.68
N THR A 115 9.58 -3.27 -4.65
CA THR A 115 8.18 -3.76 -4.66
C THR A 115 7.21 -2.76 -4.07
N SER A 116 7.27 -2.51 -2.77
CA SER A 116 6.30 -1.66 -2.05
C SER A 116 6.77 -0.21 -1.87
N GLY A 117 8.06 0.06 -2.06
CA GLY A 117 8.67 1.36 -1.77
C GLY A 117 8.87 1.63 -0.28
N ILE A 118 8.64 0.64 0.57
CA ILE A 118 8.72 0.73 2.03
C ILE A 118 9.72 -0.29 2.55
N GLU A 119 10.47 0.08 3.59
CA GLU A 119 11.40 -0.80 4.29
C GLU A 119 11.23 -0.60 5.80
N GLY A 120 11.03 -1.69 6.51
CA GLY A 120 10.97 -1.73 7.97
C GLY A 120 9.63 -2.16 8.54
N ALA A 121 9.56 -2.18 9.86
CA ALA A 121 8.35 -2.46 10.62
C ALA A 121 7.59 -1.15 10.89
N TRP A 122 6.26 -1.26 11.06
CA TRP A 122 5.41 -0.11 11.39
C TRP A 122 5.18 0.07 12.88
N THR A 123 5.65 -0.90 13.66
CA THR A 123 5.57 -0.87 15.12
C THR A 123 6.88 -1.30 15.74
N THR A 124 7.03 -1.03 17.04
CA THR A 124 8.19 -1.46 17.84
C THR A 124 8.16 -2.94 18.21
N GLU A 125 6.98 -3.58 18.10
CA GLU A 125 6.77 -4.99 18.43
C GLU A 125 6.11 -5.76 17.27
N PRO A 126 6.82 -5.95 16.16
CA PRO A 126 6.24 -6.50 14.93
C PRO A 126 5.88 -7.99 15.00
N THR A 127 5.96 -8.60 16.14
CA THR A 127 5.54 -10.00 16.41
C THR A 127 4.23 -10.10 17.19
N LYS A 128 3.59 -8.96 17.48
CA LYS A 128 2.33 -8.90 18.21
C LYS A 128 1.21 -8.39 17.33
N TRP A 129 0.02 -8.94 17.55
CA TRP A 129 -1.24 -8.44 17.01
C TRP A 129 -1.94 -7.63 18.10
N ASP A 130 -1.79 -6.31 18.03
CA ASP A 130 -2.33 -5.39 19.04
C ASP A 130 -2.66 -4.02 18.41
N ALA A 131 -2.84 -3.00 19.24
CA ALA A 131 -3.10 -1.62 18.81
C ALA A 131 -1.83 -0.79 18.57
N GLY A 132 -0.65 -1.39 18.59
CA GLY A 132 0.65 -0.71 18.49
C GLY A 132 0.80 0.14 17.21
N TYR A 133 0.11 -0.24 16.13
CA TYR A 133 0.06 0.59 14.93
C TYR A 133 -0.53 1.98 15.19
N PHE A 134 -1.66 2.05 15.90
CA PHE A 134 -2.28 3.34 16.27
C PHE A 134 -1.45 4.12 17.26
N GLU A 135 -0.84 3.45 18.23
CA GLU A 135 0.06 4.10 19.18
C GLU A 135 1.19 4.82 18.44
N MET A 136 1.82 4.16 17.47
CA MET A 136 2.85 4.78 16.65
C MET A 136 2.30 5.90 15.77
N LEU A 137 1.14 5.69 15.13
CA LEU A 137 0.52 6.66 14.26
C LEU A 137 0.22 7.98 14.98
N PHE A 138 -0.33 7.92 16.20
CA PHE A 138 -0.74 9.10 16.94
C PHE A 138 0.36 9.70 17.83
N LYS A 139 1.44 8.98 18.06
CA LYS A 139 2.57 9.44 18.88
C LYS A 139 3.45 10.46 18.18
N HIS A 140 3.50 10.42 16.85
CA HIS A 140 4.43 11.21 16.05
C HIS A 140 3.68 12.11 15.07
N GLU A 141 4.29 13.23 14.72
CA GLU A 141 3.94 13.99 13.53
C GLU A 141 4.60 13.36 12.30
N TRP A 142 3.95 13.43 11.16
CA TRP A 142 4.37 12.74 9.96
C TRP A 142 4.47 13.68 8.76
N ALA A 143 5.51 13.51 7.97
CA ALA A 143 5.68 14.20 6.69
C ALA A 143 5.62 13.20 5.53
N LEU A 144 4.91 13.57 4.48
CA LEU A 144 4.87 12.78 3.25
C LEU A 144 6.16 12.98 2.46
N VAL A 145 6.84 11.88 2.18
CA VAL A 145 8.08 11.87 1.38
C VAL A 145 8.00 10.79 0.31
N LYS A 146 8.96 10.81 -0.63
CA LYS A 146 9.12 9.71 -1.58
C LYS A 146 10.31 8.84 -1.19
N SER A 147 10.11 7.54 -1.27
CA SER A 147 11.18 6.56 -1.12
C SER A 147 12.13 6.57 -2.33
N PRO A 148 13.31 5.94 -2.23
CA PRO A 148 14.18 5.73 -3.40
C PRO A 148 13.51 4.97 -4.55
N ALA A 149 12.51 4.15 -4.26
CA ALA A 149 11.69 3.46 -5.25
C ALA A 149 10.60 4.34 -5.87
N GLY A 150 10.47 5.60 -5.43
CA GLY A 150 9.49 6.57 -5.95
C GLY A 150 8.11 6.47 -5.32
N ALA A 151 7.87 5.54 -4.38
CA ALA A 151 6.60 5.39 -3.69
C ALA A 151 6.45 6.43 -2.58
N HIS A 152 5.22 6.87 -2.34
CA HIS A 152 4.92 7.72 -1.19
C HIS A 152 5.06 6.93 0.12
N GLN A 153 5.64 7.55 1.12
CA GLN A 153 5.74 7.01 2.48
C GLN A 153 5.71 8.16 3.49
N TRP A 154 5.33 7.80 4.72
CA TRP A 154 5.28 8.72 5.83
C TRP A 154 6.54 8.62 6.67
N LEU A 155 7.21 9.73 6.86
CA LEU A 155 8.38 9.86 7.72
C LEU A 155 7.98 10.56 9.00
N SER A 156 8.30 9.96 10.16
CA SER A 156 8.07 10.62 11.44
C SER A 156 9.00 11.83 11.60
N LEU A 157 8.42 12.95 11.97
CA LEU A 157 9.18 14.13 12.37
C LEU A 157 9.63 13.92 13.83
N ILE A 158 10.88 13.50 13.98
CA ILE A 158 11.50 13.44 15.31
C ILE A 158 11.90 14.87 15.64
N HIS A 159 11.22 15.45 16.62
CA HIS A 159 11.74 16.65 17.24
C HIS A 159 13.00 16.26 18.04
N ILE A 160 14.14 16.54 17.46
CA ILE A 160 15.43 16.45 18.15
C ILE A 160 15.60 17.72 19.00
#